data_9bc5a48ae6daedbb84df72f8e9208156
#
_entry.id   9bc5a48ae6daedbb84df72f8e9208156
#
_cell.length_a   1.000
_cell.length_b   1.000
_cell.length_c   1.000
_cell.angle_alpha   90.00
_cell.angle_beta   90.00
_cell.angle_gamma   90.00
#
_symmetry.space_group_name_H-M   'P 1'
#
loop_
_entity.id
_entity.type
_entity.pdbx_description
1 polymer ?
#
loop_
_entity_poly.entity_id
_entity_poly.type
_entity_poly.pdbx_seq_one_letter_code
_entity_poly.pdbx_strand_id
1 'polypeptide(L)' 'MNKKERLEKIRRFVTDYQIGTQEEIVEHLKEAGISATQATVSRDIKELGIVKIPLKNNTYIYELPKSIVKSL' A
#
# COMPACT_ATOMS: atom_id res chain seq x y z
N MET A 1 12.41 10.25 -9.04
CA MET A 1 11.55 9.90 -7.91
C MET A 1 12.26 8.94 -7.01
N ASN A 2 12.33 9.20 -5.73
CA ASN A 2 13.08 8.31 -4.86
C ASN A 2 12.14 7.37 -4.12
N LYS A 3 12.76 6.39 -3.47
CA LYS A 3 12.01 5.34 -2.80
C LYS A 3 11.14 5.90 -1.68
N LYS A 4 11.67 6.85 -0.95
CA LYS A 4 10.93 7.42 0.18
C LYS A 4 9.63 8.03 -0.27
N GLU A 5 9.67 8.77 -1.37
CA GLU A 5 8.48 9.40 -1.92
C GLU A 5 7.47 8.35 -2.36
N ARG A 6 7.97 7.28 -2.98
CA ARG A 6 7.09 6.22 -3.42
C ARG A 6 6.41 5.54 -2.23
N LEU A 7 7.17 5.27 -1.17
CA LEU A 7 6.61 4.62 0.00
C LEU A 7 5.54 5.47 0.65
N GLU A 8 5.76 6.77 0.71
CA GLU A 8 4.76 7.66 1.27
C GLU A 8 3.47 7.68 0.45
N LYS A 9 3.61 7.63 -0.87
CA LYS A 9 2.45 7.59 -1.73
C LYS A 9 1.66 6.30 -1.51
N ILE A 10 2.36 5.18 -1.40
CA ILE A 10 1.69 3.91 -1.17
C ILE A 10 0.94 3.94 0.16
N ARG A 11 1.56 4.45 1.20
CA ARG A 11 0.89 4.55 2.48
C ARG A 11 -0.39 5.38 2.38
N ARG A 12 -0.32 6.47 1.66
CA ARG A 12 -1.48 7.35 1.50
C ARG A 12 -2.58 6.66 0.72
N PHE A 13 -2.22 5.98 -0.37
CA PHE A 13 -3.22 5.30 -1.17
C PHE A 13 -3.91 4.21 -0.38
N VAL A 14 -3.17 3.45 0.40
CA VAL A 14 -3.75 2.39 1.20
C VAL A 14 -4.67 2.96 2.27
N THR A 15 -4.32 4.13 2.78
CA THR A 15 -5.13 4.77 3.82
C THR A 15 -6.40 5.37 3.24
N ASP A 16 -6.28 6.03 2.09
CA ASP A 16 -7.39 6.81 1.55
C ASP A 16 -8.34 5.99 0.69
N TYR A 17 -7.85 4.90 0.11
CA TYR A 17 -8.64 4.09 -0.80
C TYR A 17 -8.68 2.66 -0.33
N GLN A 18 -9.76 1.98 -0.69
CA GLN A 18 -9.85 0.56 -0.39
C GLN A 18 -9.19 -0.20 -1.52
N ILE A 19 -7.93 -0.51 -1.33
CA ILE A 19 -7.14 -1.20 -2.32
C ILE A 19 -6.93 -2.64 -1.89
N GLY A 20 -7.24 -3.57 -2.77
CA GLY A 20 -7.13 -4.98 -2.45
C GLY A 20 -6.10 -5.73 -3.25
N THR A 21 -5.45 -5.09 -4.23
CA THR A 21 -4.46 -5.77 -5.05
C THR A 21 -3.27 -4.88 -5.27
N GLN A 22 -2.14 -5.54 -5.56
CA GLN A 22 -0.92 -4.80 -5.89
C GLN A 22 -1.08 -4.03 -7.19
N GLU A 23 -1.86 -4.57 -8.10
CA GLU A 23 -2.08 -3.91 -9.37
C GLU A 23 -2.76 -2.57 -9.19
N GLU A 24 -3.68 -2.48 -8.25
CA GLU A 24 -4.33 -1.21 -7.97
C GLU A 24 -3.32 -0.19 -7.45
N ILE A 25 -2.38 -0.63 -6.65
CA ILE A 25 -1.35 0.27 -6.16
C ILE A 25 -0.48 0.77 -7.31
N VAL A 26 -0.11 -0.14 -8.21
CA VAL A 26 0.67 0.24 -9.37
C VAL A 26 -0.06 1.28 -10.19
N GLU A 27 -1.37 1.10 -10.37
CA GLU A 27 -2.17 2.04 -11.14
C GLU A 27 -2.22 3.40 -10.47
N HIS A 28 -2.44 3.43 -9.17
CA HIS A 28 -2.48 4.69 -8.45
C HIS A 28 -1.14 5.43 -8.54
N LEU A 29 -0.05 4.68 -8.41
CA LEU A 29 1.27 5.28 -8.54
C LEU A 29 1.46 5.86 -9.93
N LYS A 30 1.03 5.13 -10.93
CA LYS A 30 1.17 5.58 -12.31
C LYS A 30 0.43 6.88 -12.53
N GLU A 31 -0.77 6.98 -11.99
CA GLU A 31 -1.55 8.20 -12.11
C GLU A 31 -0.89 9.36 -11.39
N ALA A 32 -0.11 9.07 -10.38
CA ALA A 32 0.62 10.09 -9.65
C ALA A 32 1.98 10.40 -10.28
N GLY A 33 2.26 9.80 -11.44
CA GLY A 33 3.51 10.07 -12.13
C GLY A 33 4.65 9.18 -11.68
N ILE A 34 4.37 8.13 -10.94
CA ILE A 34 5.40 7.23 -10.45
C ILE A 34 5.28 5.91 -11.16
N SER A 35 6.36 5.53 -11.84
CA SER A 35 6.40 4.28 -12.57
C SER A 35 7.04 3.22 -11.69
N ALA A 36 6.30 2.20 -11.35
CA ALA A 36 6.81 1.12 -10.50
C ALA A 36 6.24 -0.20 -11.00
N THR A 37 7.05 -1.24 -10.89
CA THR A 37 6.60 -2.56 -11.27
C THR A 37 5.87 -3.22 -10.11
N GLN A 38 5.14 -4.27 -10.44
CA GLN A 38 4.44 -5.01 -9.40
C GLN A 38 5.42 -5.61 -8.40
N ALA A 39 6.57 -6.06 -8.87
CA ALA A 39 7.58 -6.61 -7.97
C ALA A 39 8.06 -5.57 -6.98
N THR A 40 8.28 -4.34 -7.46
CA THR A 40 8.71 -3.27 -6.58
C THR A 40 7.64 -2.94 -5.55
N VAL A 41 6.40 -2.88 -5.99
CA VAL A 41 5.29 -2.59 -5.08
C VAL A 41 5.17 -3.71 -4.04
N SER A 42 5.36 -4.94 -4.46
CA SER A 42 5.28 -6.06 -3.53
C SER A 42 6.32 -5.93 -2.42
N ARG A 43 7.53 -5.52 -2.77
CA ARG A 43 8.58 -5.29 -1.78
C ARG A 43 8.22 -4.14 -0.87
N ASP A 44 7.68 -3.07 -1.45
CA ASP A 44 7.33 -1.91 -0.65
C ASP A 44 6.23 -2.25 0.35
N ILE A 45 5.29 -3.08 -0.06
CA ILE A 45 4.23 -3.50 0.84
C ILE A 45 4.81 -4.22 2.04
N LYS A 46 5.78 -5.09 1.80
CA LYS A 46 6.42 -5.81 2.89
C LYS A 46 7.22 -4.87 3.77
N GLU A 47 7.91 -3.94 3.15
CA GLU A 47 8.74 -3.00 3.91
C GLU A 47 7.90 -2.12 4.80
N LEU A 48 6.73 -1.72 4.33
CA LEU A 48 5.82 -0.88 5.12
C LEU A 48 5.04 -1.69 6.13
N GLY A 49 5.10 -3.00 6.05
CA GLY A 49 4.35 -3.82 6.97
C GLY A 49 2.87 -3.86 6.68
N ILE A 50 2.49 -3.54 5.46
CA ILE A 50 1.08 -3.54 5.08
C ILE A 50 0.56 -4.96 5.08
N VAL A 51 -0.62 -5.15 5.64
CA VAL A 51 -1.22 -6.47 5.76
C VAL A 51 -2.48 -6.54 4.92
N LYS A 52 -2.89 -7.76 4.65
CA LYS A 52 -4.09 -8.03 3.89
C LYS A 52 -5.19 -8.46 4.84
N ILE A 53 -6.27 -7.72 4.85
CA ILE A 53 -7.39 -7.98 5.74
C ILE A 53 -8.51 -8.61 4.93
N PRO A 54 -8.99 -9.80 5.30
CA PRO A 54 -10.11 -10.39 4.58
C PRO A 54 -11.40 -9.66 4.90
N LEU A 55 -12.19 -9.48 3.88
CA LEU A 55 -13.50 -8.89 4.01
C LEU A 55 -14.55 -9.95 3.68
N LYS A 56 -15.80 -9.58 3.77
CA LYS A 56 -16.86 -10.47 3.34
C LYS A 56 -16.74 -10.70 1.84
N ASN A 57 -17.34 -11.77 1.37
CA ASN A 57 -17.38 -12.08 -0.06
C ASN A 57 -16.02 -12.44 -0.64
N ASN A 58 -15.13 -12.98 0.19
CA ASN A 58 -13.83 -13.46 -0.29
C ASN A 58 -12.99 -12.37 -0.91
N THR A 59 -13.16 -11.15 -0.46
CA THR A 59 -12.33 -10.06 -0.91
C THR A 59 -11.36 -9.67 0.18
N TYR A 60 -10.36 -8.88 -0.18
CA TYR A 60 -9.33 -8.43 0.74
C TYR A 60 -9.08 -6.96 0.56
N ILE A 61 -8.52 -6.35 1.58
CA ILE A 61 -8.13 -4.95 1.54
C ILE A 61 -6.78 -4.83 2.23
N TYR A 62 -5.93 -4.00 1.68
CA TYR A 62 -4.63 -3.72 2.31
C TYR A 62 -4.82 -2.70 3.40
N GLU A 63 -4.08 -2.87 4.47
CA GLU A 63 -4.16 -1.93 5.58
C GLU A 63 -2.80 -1.76 6.22
N LEU A 64 -2.50 -0.54 6.64
CA LEU A 64 -1.26 -0.27 7.34
C LEU A 64 -1.32 -0.88 8.73
N PRO A 65 -0.17 -1.31 9.25
CA PRO A 65 -0.16 -1.84 10.62
C PRO A 65 -0.54 -0.73 11.57
N LYS A 66 -1.30 -1.08 12.59
CA LYS A 66 -1.63 -0.13 13.61
C LYS A 66 -0.39 0.11 14.37
N SER A 67 0.09 1.30 14.32
CA SER A 67 1.20 1.60 15.15
C SER A 67 0.67 1.69 16.51
N ILE A 68 0.99 0.92 17.23
CA ILE A 68 0.54 0.91 18.50
C ILE A 68 1.17 1.87 19.35
N VAL A 69 1.29 2.29 19.32
CA VAL A 69 1.75 2.94 19.88
C VAL A 69 2.04 3.25 20.84
N LYS A 70 2.22 3.36 21.00
CA LYS A 70 2.48 3.62 21.70
C LYS A 70 2.26 4.22 22.48
N SER A 71 1.85 4.43 22.81
CA SER A 71 1.56 5.06 23.45
C SER A 71 1.68 5.25 24.40
N LEU A 72 1.77 5.18 24.78
CA LEU A 72 1.72 5.41 25.61
C LEU A 72 1.91 5.81 26.09
#